data_287cb90c77fd939d34226fd2ed6e8e57
#
_entry.id   287cb90c77fd939d34226fd2ed6e8e57
#
_cell.length_a   1.000
_cell.length_b   1.000
_cell.length_c   1.000
_cell.angle_alpha   90.00
_cell.angle_beta   90.00
_cell.angle_gamma   90.00
#
_symmetry.space_group_name_H-M   'P 1'
#
loop_
_entity.id
_entity.type
_entity.pdbx_description
1 polymer ?
#
loop_
_entity_poly.entity_id
_entity_poly.type
_entity_poly.pdbx_seq_one_letter_code
_entity_poly.pdbx_strand_id
1 'polypeptide(L)'
;DRYWREVFDPVAEECGLEKTAPTDQRYFNDDYIAVFDKTEDAMERLLEEDTPENRVRAYCHYHLGVESVLAQTGYYGLSSAFSESGSDEIALGDWPNSQGLVNGISKIRSDEGRHVGFGMSKVRGYVQNGDVDESVVQDVLQDLMPHIAGTVSDFQENINPVPLVNYARDKLTRRIEIITDEDAEIPEVDELVKLDEESSAAAD
;
A
#
# COMPACT_ATOMS: atom_id res chain seq x y z
N ASP A 1 17.22 6.07 -2.88
CA ASP A 1 18.13 6.33 -4.03
C ASP A 1 19.57 5.93 -3.73
N ARG A 2 20.13 6.35 -2.58
CA ARG A 2 21.49 5.97 -2.18
C ARG A 2 21.62 4.47 -1.98
N TYR A 3 20.69 3.82 -1.30
CA TYR A 3 20.67 2.38 -1.07
C TYR A 3 20.65 1.61 -2.41
N TRP A 4 19.76 2.02 -3.34
CA TRP A 4 19.67 1.40 -4.65
C TRP A 4 20.97 1.51 -5.43
N ARG A 5 21.59 2.69 -5.47
CA ARG A 5 22.87 2.92 -6.17
C ARG A 5 24.02 2.15 -5.53
N GLU A 6 24.10 2.11 -4.21
CA GLU A 6 25.20 1.43 -3.50
C GLU A 6 25.08 -0.10 -3.50
N VAL A 7 23.86 -0.64 -3.60
CA VAL A 7 23.59 -2.08 -3.54
C VAL A 7 23.27 -2.66 -4.92
N PHE A 8 22.31 -2.07 -5.64
CA PHE A 8 21.85 -2.62 -6.91
C PHE A 8 22.80 -2.36 -8.09
N ASP A 9 23.40 -1.18 -8.18
CA ASP A 9 24.34 -0.89 -9.27
C ASP A 9 25.51 -1.86 -9.33
N PRO A 10 26.19 -2.18 -8.21
CA PRO A 10 27.23 -3.22 -8.20
C PRO A 10 26.72 -4.61 -8.60
N VAL A 11 25.55 -5.00 -8.11
CA VAL A 11 24.95 -6.31 -8.44
C VAL A 11 24.56 -6.36 -9.92
N ALA A 12 23.95 -5.31 -10.45
CA ALA A 12 23.60 -5.24 -11.87
C ALA A 12 24.84 -5.32 -12.76
N GLU A 13 25.95 -4.65 -12.39
CA GLU A 13 27.21 -4.71 -13.10
C GLU A 13 27.81 -6.11 -13.07
N GLU A 14 27.83 -6.79 -11.91
CA GLU A 14 28.33 -8.14 -11.74
C GLU A 14 27.50 -9.16 -12.54
N CYS A 15 26.18 -8.97 -12.59
CA CYS A 15 25.26 -9.82 -13.35
C CYS A 15 25.17 -9.46 -14.84
N GLY A 16 25.84 -8.40 -15.30
CA GLY A 16 25.77 -7.93 -16.69
C GLY A 16 24.41 -7.33 -17.06
N LEU A 17 23.65 -6.84 -16.09
CA LEU A 17 22.36 -6.21 -16.28
C LEU A 17 22.51 -4.71 -16.59
N GLU A 18 21.55 -4.16 -17.34
CA GLU A 18 21.50 -2.74 -17.59
C GLU A 18 21.18 -1.97 -16.30
N LYS A 19 21.99 -0.95 -15.98
CA LYS A 19 21.74 -0.06 -14.88
C LYS A 19 20.66 0.96 -15.27
N THR A 20 19.49 0.85 -14.69
CA THR A 20 18.39 1.77 -14.90
C THR A 20 18.05 2.48 -13.60
N ALA A 21 17.59 3.74 -13.70
CA ALA A 21 17.10 4.46 -12.54
C ALA A 21 15.85 3.74 -11.98
N PRO A 22 15.70 3.59 -10.65
CA PRO A 22 14.49 3.00 -10.05
C PRO A 22 13.21 3.75 -10.43
N THR A 23 13.35 5.02 -10.81
CA THR A 23 12.26 5.92 -11.25
C THR A 23 12.04 5.92 -12.75
N ASP A 24 12.63 4.99 -13.50
CA ASP A 24 12.41 4.88 -14.95
C ASP A 24 10.96 4.46 -15.22
N GLN A 25 10.26 5.23 -16.07
CA GLN A 25 8.83 5.03 -16.35
C GLN A 25 8.50 3.64 -16.90
N ARG A 26 9.45 2.91 -17.46
CA ARG A 26 9.25 1.53 -17.93
C ARG A 26 8.79 0.56 -16.83
N TYR A 27 9.01 0.91 -15.55
CA TYR A 27 8.64 0.09 -14.41
C TYR A 27 7.24 0.39 -13.84
N PHE A 28 6.57 1.41 -14.37
CA PHE A 28 5.30 1.90 -13.86
C PHE A 28 4.25 1.88 -14.95
N ASN A 29 3.15 1.19 -14.70
CA ASN A 29 2.00 1.24 -15.61
C ASN A 29 1.17 2.51 -15.37
N ASP A 30 0.21 2.77 -16.27
CA ASP A 30 -0.64 3.96 -16.21
C ASP A 30 -1.46 4.02 -14.92
N ASP A 31 -1.88 2.88 -14.37
CA ASP A 31 -2.64 2.82 -13.14
C ASP A 31 -1.80 3.20 -11.91
N TYR A 32 -0.54 2.74 -11.87
CA TYR A 32 0.40 3.18 -10.83
C TYR A 32 0.61 4.69 -10.88
N ILE A 33 0.84 5.24 -12.07
CA ILE A 33 1.01 6.69 -12.27
C ILE A 33 -0.26 7.42 -11.81
N ALA A 34 -1.45 6.93 -12.20
CA ALA A 34 -2.71 7.57 -11.81
C ALA A 34 -2.94 7.62 -10.28
N VAL A 35 -2.48 6.62 -9.52
CA VAL A 35 -2.55 6.70 -8.03
C VAL A 35 -1.72 7.87 -7.51
N PHE A 36 -0.51 8.08 -8.04
CA PHE A 36 0.36 9.14 -7.58
C PHE A 36 -0.09 10.51 -8.07
N ASP A 37 -0.53 10.65 -9.32
CA ASP A 37 -1.10 11.91 -9.85
C ASP A 37 -2.29 12.37 -9.00
N LYS A 38 -3.23 11.46 -8.68
CA LYS A 38 -4.36 11.77 -7.80
C LYS A 38 -3.92 12.18 -6.39
N THR A 39 -2.85 11.56 -5.89
CA THR A 39 -2.28 11.89 -4.58
C THR A 39 -1.63 13.27 -4.59
N GLU A 40 -0.85 13.59 -5.62
CA GLU A 40 -0.25 14.91 -5.81
C GLU A 40 -1.32 15.99 -5.95
N ASP A 41 -2.35 15.77 -6.78
CA ASP A 41 -3.50 16.68 -6.93
C ASP A 41 -4.18 16.97 -5.58
N ALA A 42 -4.36 15.95 -4.73
CA ALA A 42 -4.97 16.14 -3.42
C ALA A 42 -4.08 16.97 -2.47
N MET A 43 -2.75 16.78 -2.55
CA MET A 43 -1.78 17.57 -1.77
C MET A 43 -1.70 19.02 -2.28
N GLU A 44 -1.73 19.25 -3.60
CA GLU A 44 -1.74 20.59 -4.19
C GLU A 44 -2.99 21.36 -3.77
N ARG A 45 -4.18 20.73 -3.83
CA ARG A 45 -5.42 21.36 -3.35
C ARG A 45 -5.35 21.74 -1.88
N LEU A 46 -4.73 20.91 -1.03
CA LEU A 46 -4.53 21.26 0.37
C LEU A 46 -3.60 22.47 0.54
N LEU A 47 -2.59 22.62 -0.31
CA LEU A 47 -1.69 23.77 -0.29
C LEU A 47 -2.37 25.06 -0.78
N GLU A 48 -3.33 24.94 -1.72
CA GLU A 48 -4.09 26.06 -2.22
C GLU A 48 -5.17 26.52 -1.23
N GLU A 49 -5.89 25.56 -0.62
CA GLU A 49 -6.98 25.82 0.31
C GLU A 49 -6.96 24.80 1.46
N ASP A 50 -6.54 25.26 2.64
CA ASP A 50 -6.44 24.44 3.85
C ASP A 50 -7.82 24.32 4.55
N THR A 51 -8.65 23.41 4.04
CA THR A 51 -9.95 23.05 4.63
C THR A 51 -9.91 21.67 5.30
N PRO A 52 -10.84 21.38 6.25
CA PRO A 52 -10.98 20.03 6.81
C PRO A 52 -11.15 18.94 5.73
N GLU A 53 -11.96 19.19 4.70
CA GLU A 53 -12.18 18.25 3.61
C GLU A 53 -10.90 18.00 2.79
N ASN A 54 -10.16 19.05 2.41
CA ASN A 54 -8.91 18.88 1.67
C ASN A 54 -7.84 18.15 2.50
N ARG A 55 -7.81 18.38 3.82
CA ARG A 55 -6.94 17.59 4.72
C ARG A 55 -7.32 16.12 4.73
N VAL A 56 -8.60 15.79 4.86
CA VAL A 56 -9.10 14.41 4.82
C VAL A 56 -8.77 13.77 3.48
N ARG A 57 -9.01 14.44 2.35
CA ARG A 57 -8.65 13.94 1.02
C ARG A 57 -7.15 13.64 0.91
N ALA A 58 -6.29 14.56 1.32
CA ALA A 58 -4.84 14.37 1.30
C ALA A 58 -4.39 13.18 2.17
N TYR A 59 -4.90 13.06 3.40
CA TYR A 59 -4.60 11.91 4.27
C TYR A 59 -5.13 10.59 3.70
N CYS A 60 -6.33 10.58 3.10
CA CYS A 60 -6.88 9.39 2.47
C CYS A 60 -6.05 8.94 1.28
N HIS A 61 -5.64 9.85 0.39
CA HIS A 61 -4.79 9.50 -0.74
C HIS A 61 -3.43 8.97 -0.29
N TYR A 62 -2.73 9.70 0.57
CA TYR A 62 -1.36 9.38 0.94
C TYR A 62 -1.28 8.24 1.96
N HIS A 63 -1.80 8.43 3.17
CA HIS A 63 -1.64 7.45 4.25
C HIS A 63 -2.51 6.20 4.09
N LEU A 64 -3.73 6.36 3.57
CA LEU A 64 -4.65 5.23 3.48
C LEU A 64 -4.60 4.55 2.11
N GLY A 65 -4.51 5.30 1.03
CA GLY A 65 -4.40 4.77 -0.33
C GLY A 65 -2.99 4.24 -0.63
N VAL A 66 -1.99 5.12 -0.62
CA VAL A 66 -0.62 4.77 -1.02
C VAL A 66 0.06 3.91 0.04
N GLU A 67 0.24 4.40 1.26
CA GLU A 67 1.02 3.69 2.30
C GLU A 67 0.29 2.46 2.85
N SER A 68 -1.04 2.55 3.05
CA SER A 68 -1.79 1.43 3.64
C SER A 68 -2.21 0.39 2.61
N VAL A 69 -2.90 0.77 1.52
CA VAL A 69 -3.47 -0.23 0.61
C VAL A 69 -2.46 -0.63 -0.46
N LEU A 70 -1.92 0.31 -1.24
CA LEU A 70 -1.01 -0.01 -2.34
C LEU A 70 0.31 -0.62 -1.84
N ALA A 71 1.02 0.06 -0.94
CA ALA A 71 2.31 -0.38 -0.45
C ALA A 71 2.21 -1.72 0.30
N GLN A 72 1.22 -1.91 1.18
CA GLN A 72 1.05 -3.18 1.89
C GLN A 72 0.70 -4.33 0.94
N THR A 73 -0.05 -4.08 -0.13
CA THR A 73 -0.31 -5.08 -1.16
C THR A 73 0.98 -5.49 -1.89
N GLY A 74 1.83 -4.54 -2.21
CA GLY A 74 3.16 -4.81 -2.76
C GLY A 74 4.04 -5.61 -1.80
N TYR A 75 4.07 -5.25 -0.52
CA TYR A 75 4.83 -5.98 0.51
C TYR A 75 4.31 -7.41 0.71
N TYR A 76 3.00 -7.61 0.65
CA TYR A 76 2.39 -8.93 0.71
C TYR A 76 2.83 -9.80 -0.47
N GLY A 77 2.72 -9.29 -1.70
CA GLY A 77 3.16 -10.00 -2.89
C GLY A 77 4.64 -10.37 -2.87
N LEU A 78 5.51 -9.40 -2.56
CA LEU A 78 6.96 -9.63 -2.50
C LEU A 78 7.34 -10.59 -1.37
N SER A 79 6.77 -10.42 -0.18
CA SER A 79 7.05 -11.33 0.94
C SER A 79 6.62 -12.76 0.63
N SER A 80 5.47 -12.94 -0.02
CA SER A 80 4.97 -14.25 -0.43
C SER A 80 5.83 -14.87 -1.54
N ALA A 81 6.31 -14.08 -2.50
CA ALA A 81 7.12 -14.60 -3.60
C ALA A 81 8.55 -14.99 -3.18
N PHE A 82 9.13 -14.28 -2.21
CA PHE A 82 10.56 -14.44 -1.84
C PHE A 82 10.79 -15.16 -0.51
N SER A 83 9.74 -15.64 0.21
CA SER A 83 9.90 -16.40 1.45
C SER A 83 10.00 -17.90 1.20
N GLU A 84 10.63 -18.65 2.14
CA GLU A 84 10.67 -20.12 2.11
C GLU A 84 9.28 -20.77 2.19
N SER A 85 8.37 -20.11 2.89
CA SER A 85 6.96 -20.51 3.05
C SER A 85 6.05 -19.80 2.05
N GLY A 86 6.61 -19.32 0.94
CA GLY A 86 5.89 -18.51 -0.03
C GLY A 86 4.64 -19.20 -0.55
N SER A 87 3.62 -18.42 -0.83
CA SER A 87 2.35 -18.92 -1.31
C SER A 87 2.45 -19.28 -2.79
N ASP A 88 2.30 -20.56 -3.12
CA ASP A 88 2.16 -21.03 -4.51
C ASP A 88 0.94 -20.41 -5.23
N GLU A 89 0.03 -19.79 -4.45
CA GLU A 89 -1.10 -19.04 -5.00
C GLU A 89 -0.70 -17.70 -5.58
N ILE A 90 0.38 -17.09 -5.07
CA ILE A 90 0.84 -15.76 -5.47
C ILE A 90 2.00 -15.85 -6.45
N ALA A 91 3.03 -16.61 -6.12
CA ALA A 91 4.21 -16.76 -6.94
C ALA A 91 3.97 -17.73 -8.10
N LEU A 92 4.03 -17.25 -9.34
CA LEU A 92 3.92 -18.10 -10.53
C LEU A 92 5.33 -18.49 -11.00
N GLY A 93 5.70 -19.75 -10.75
CA GLY A 93 7.01 -20.30 -11.11
C GLY A 93 8.04 -20.29 -9.97
N ASP A 94 9.30 -20.57 -10.32
CA ASP A 94 10.39 -20.70 -9.36
C ASP A 94 10.96 -19.31 -8.99
N TRP A 95 10.61 -18.83 -7.81
CA TRP A 95 11.17 -17.61 -7.25
C TRP A 95 12.33 -17.93 -6.30
N PRO A 96 13.41 -17.13 -6.33
CA PRO A 96 14.54 -17.36 -5.42
C PRO A 96 14.13 -17.00 -3.99
N ASN A 97 14.45 -17.86 -3.03
CA ASN A 97 14.33 -17.48 -1.62
C ASN A 97 15.31 -16.35 -1.29
N SER A 98 14.78 -15.25 -0.78
CA SER A 98 15.56 -14.08 -0.38
C SER A 98 15.14 -13.56 0.99
N GLN A 99 15.55 -14.27 2.05
CA GLN A 99 15.23 -13.91 3.43
C GLN A 99 15.71 -12.49 3.79
N GLY A 100 16.79 -12.03 3.18
CA GLY A 100 17.28 -10.65 3.35
C GLY A 100 16.27 -9.60 2.86
N LEU A 101 15.64 -9.83 1.71
CA LEU A 101 14.58 -8.97 1.17
C LEU A 101 13.34 -9.01 2.06
N VAL A 102 12.86 -10.20 2.44
CA VAL A 102 11.71 -10.38 3.33
C VAL A 102 11.92 -9.65 4.67
N ASN A 103 13.10 -9.78 5.27
CA ASN A 103 13.45 -9.06 6.51
C ASN A 103 13.49 -7.54 6.31
N GLY A 104 13.97 -7.06 5.16
CA GLY A 104 13.96 -5.64 4.80
C GLY A 104 12.54 -5.10 4.69
N ILE A 105 11.67 -5.79 3.97
CA ILE A 105 10.24 -5.47 3.83
C ILE A 105 9.55 -5.42 5.19
N SER A 106 9.81 -6.38 6.08
CA SER A 106 9.24 -6.41 7.43
C SER A 106 9.59 -5.15 8.24
N LYS A 107 10.82 -4.64 8.11
CA LYS A 107 11.24 -3.41 8.79
C LYS A 107 10.57 -2.16 8.22
N ILE A 108 10.45 -2.08 6.90
CA ILE A 108 9.75 -0.98 6.23
C ILE A 108 8.28 -0.97 6.68
N ARG A 109 7.61 -2.10 6.66
CA ARG A 109 6.22 -2.24 7.12
C ARG A 109 6.01 -1.79 8.55
N SER A 110 6.91 -2.17 9.46
CA SER A 110 6.84 -1.72 10.87
C SER A 110 6.95 -0.20 10.99
N ASP A 111 7.69 0.46 10.11
CA ASP A 111 7.77 1.92 10.05
C ASP A 111 6.49 2.54 9.48
N GLU A 112 5.98 2.00 8.39
CA GLU A 112 4.73 2.44 7.74
C GLU A 112 3.50 2.35 8.65
N GLY A 113 3.47 1.40 9.59
CA GLY A 113 2.36 1.27 10.53
C GLY A 113 2.08 2.53 11.35
N ARG A 114 3.12 3.31 11.68
CA ARG A 114 2.98 4.60 12.38
C ARG A 114 2.33 5.66 11.49
N HIS A 115 2.69 5.70 10.20
CA HIS A 115 2.14 6.63 9.23
C HIS A 115 0.66 6.33 8.98
N VAL A 116 0.33 5.06 8.78
CA VAL A 116 -1.04 4.60 8.59
C VAL A 116 -1.89 4.90 9.83
N GLY A 117 -1.39 4.58 11.03
CA GLY A 117 -2.07 4.88 12.30
C GLY A 117 -2.31 6.38 12.49
N PHE A 118 -1.33 7.21 12.16
CA PHE A 118 -1.48 8.66 12.18
C PHE A 118 -2.57 9.12 11.21
N GLY A 119 -2.52 8.70 9.95
CA GLY A 119 -3.51 9.04 8.92
C GLY A 119 -4.92 8.64 9.35
N MET A 120 -5.11 7.41 9.81
CA MET A 120 -6.40 6.90 10.32
C MET A 120 -6.93 7.74 11.47
N SER A 121 -6.08 8.06 12.46
CA SER A 121 -6.46 8.87 13.61
C SER A 121 -6.90 10.27 13.20
N LYS A 122 -6.20 10.89 12.23
CA LYS A 122 -6.56 12.23 11.74
C LYS A 122 -7.87 12.21 10.97
N VAL A 123 -8.02 11.31 10.02
CA VAL A 123 -9.25 11.20 9.20
C VAL A 123 -10.45 10.90 10.08
N ARG A 124 -10.34 9.90 10.97
CA ARG A 124 -11.41 9.56 11.93
C ARG A 124 -11.81 10.74 12.81
N GLY A 125 -10.83 11.52 13.30
CA GLY A 125 -11.12 12.71 14.10
C GLY A 125 -11.99 13.72 13.36
N TYR A 126 -11.73 14.01 12.09
CA TYR A 126 -12.55 14.91 11.29
C TYR A 126 -13.96 14.37 11.03
N VAL A 127 -14.07 13.06 10.75
CA VAL A 127 -15.36 12.41 10.48
C VAL A 127 -16.22 12.38 11.76
N GLN A 128 -15.67 11.90 12.88
CA GLN A 128 -16.43 11.77 14.12
C GLN A 128 -16.78 13.09 14.78
N ASN A 129 -16.00 14.15 14.57
CA ASN A 129 -16.37 15.49 15.01
C ASN A 129 -17.46 16.15 14.13
N GLY A 130 -17.80 15.54 13.00
CA GLY A 130 -18.74 16.09 12.03
C GLY A 130 -18.17 17.24 11.19
N ASP A 131 -16.85 17.39 11.16
CA ASP A 131 -16.17 18.40 10.33
C ASP A 131 -16.18 18.03 8.84
N VAL A 132 -16.18 16.71 8.54
CA VAL A 132 -16.21 16.15 7.18
C VAL A 132 -17.15 14.95 7.15
N ASP A 133 -17.94 14.85 6.07
CA ASP A 133 -18.83 13.72 5.83
C ASP A 133 -18.03 12.45 5.52
N GLU A 134 -18.45 11.30 6.06
CA GLU A 134 -17.77 10.01 5.84
C GLU A 134 -17.71 9.58 4.36
N SER A 135 -18.66 10.04 3.54
CA SER A 135 -18.68 9.79 2.10
C SER A 135 -17.41 10.28 1.41
N VAL A 136 -16.76 11.32 1.92
CA VAL A 136 -15.47 11.81 1.38
C VAL A 136 -14.39 10.74 1.47
N VAL A 137 -14.35 10.00 2.59
CA VAL A 137 -13.39 8.89 2.78
C VAL A 137 -13.71 7.74 1.83
N GLN A 138 -14.99 7.37 1.75
CA GLN A 138 -15.48 6.30 0.89
C GLN A 138 -15.19 6.60 -0.58
N ASP A 139 -15.52 7.81 -1.04
CA ASP A 139 -15.34 8.25 -2.43
C ASP A 139 -13.85 8.19 -2.83
N VAL A 140 -12.95 8.73 -2.00
CA VAL A 140 -11.51 8.75 -2.29
C VAL A 140 -10.95 7.32 -2.38
N LEU A 141 -11.22 6.49 -1.39
CA LEU A 141 -10.66 5.15 -1.33
C LEU A 141 -11.24 4.23 -2.41
N GLN A 142 -12.53 4.38 -2.73
CA GLN A 142 -13.17 3.63 -3.82
C GLN A 142 -12.68 4.09 -5.20
N ASP A 143 -12.38 5.38 -5.39
CA ASP A 143 -11.82 5.90 -6.63
C ASP A 143 -10.37 5.41 -6.88
N LEU A 144 -9.60 5.18 -5.82
CA LEU A 144 -8.25 4.64 -5.92
C LEU A 144 -8.21 3.12 -6.18
N MET A 145 -9.22 2.35 -5.75
CA MET A 145 -9.20 0.89 -5.80
C MET A 145 -9.02 0.30 -7.20
N PRO A 146 -9.67 0.79 -8.28
CA PRO A 146 -9.44 0.32 -9.65
C PRO A 146 -8.00 0.48 -10.10
N HIS A 147 -7.36 1.60 -9.75
CA HIS A 147 -5.97 1.87 -10.11
C HIS A 147 -5.00 1.00 -9.31
N ILE A 148 -5.27 0.76 -8.02
CA ILE A 148 -4.48 -0.18 -7.22
C ILE A 148 -4.59 -1.60 -7.80
N ALA A 149 -5.81 -2.04 -8.16
CA ALA A 149 -6.01 -3.33 -8.81
C ALA A 149 -5.32 -3.42 -10.17
N GLY A 150 -5.37 -2.36 -10.98
CA GLY A 150 -4.67 -2.28 -12.27
C GLY A 150 -3.15 -2.35 -12.11
N THR A 151 -2.60 -1.65 -11.11
CA THR A 151 -1.17 -1.69 -10.79
C THR A 151 -0.68 -3.11 -10.54
N VAL A 152 -1.37 -3.87 -9.69
CA VAL A 152 -0.93 -5.25 -9.34
C VAL A 152 -1.24 -6.26 -10.43
N SER A 153 -2.20 -5.98 -11.30
CA SER A 153 -2.58 -6.88 -12.39
C SER A 153 -1.56 -6.91 -13.54
N ASP A 154 -0.68 -5.92 -13.62
CA ASP A 154 0.37 -5.87 -14.64
C ASP A 154 1.46 -6.94 -14.43
N PHE A 155 1.57 -7.47 -13.24
CA PHE A 155 2.54 -8.51 -12.88
C PHE A 155 2.08 -9.95 -13.18
N GLN A 156 0.96 -10.14 -13.90
CA GLN A 156 0.29 -11.43 -14.12
C GLN A 156 1.16 -12.54 -14.75
N GLU A 157 2.28 -12.21 -15.38
CA GLU A 157 3.19 -13.21 -15.94
C GLU A 157 3.98 -13.95 -14.85
N ASN A 158 4.25 -13.29 -13.73
CA ASN A 158 5.13 -13.78 -12.67
C ASN A 158 4.42 -13.92 -11.32
N ILE A 159 3.34 -13.17 -11.12
CA ILE A 159 2.58 -13.11 -9.88
C ILE A 159 1.09 -13.24 -10.22
N ASN A 160 0.37 -14.10 -9.51
CA ASN A 160 -1.08 -14.16 -9.61
C ASN A 160 -1.69 -12.90 -8.96
N PRO A 161 -2.34 -12.02 -9.71
CA PRO A 161 -2.87 -10.78 -9.17
C PRO A 161 -4.12 -10.98 -8.30
N VAL A 162 -4.85 -12.10 -8.44
CA VAL A 162 -6.14 -12.29 -7.77
C VAL A 162 -6.03 -12.22 -6.25
N PRO A 163 -5.11 -12.92 -5.57
CA PRO A 163 -4.94 -12.79 -4.13
C PRO A 163 -4.56 -11.36 -3.71
N LEU A 164 -3.73 -10.67 -4.51
CA LEU A 164 -3.30 -9.30 -4.23
C LEU A 164 -4.46 -8.30 -4.32
N VAL A 165 -5.31 -8.42 -5.35
CA VAL A 165 -6.50 -7.57 -5.51
C VAL A 165 -7.49 -7.81 -4.37
N ASN A 166 -7.68 -9.06 -3.94
CA ASN A 166 -8.53 -9.38 -2.81
C ASN A 166 -7.97 -8.78 -1.52
N TYR A 167 -6.67 -8.96 -1.26
CA TYR A 167 -5.99 -8.35 -0.12
C TYR A 167 -6.14 -6.83 -0.09
N ALA A 168 -5.91 -6.15 -1.22
CA ALA A 168 -6.08 -4.70 -1.33
C ALA A 168 -7.51 -4.26 -1.00
N ARG A 169 -8.52 -4.99 -1.52
CA ARG A 169 -9.94 -4.72 -1.26
C ARG A 169 -10.29 -4.90 0.21
N ASP A 170 -9.83 -5.98 0.84
CA ASP A 170 -10.10 -6.26 2.25
C ASP A 170 -9.44 -5.19 3.15
N LYS A 171 -8.21 -4.81 2.86
CA LYS A 171 -7.54 -3.71 3.57
C LYS A 171 -8.31 -2.39 3.42
N LEU A 172 -8.72 -2.03 2.21
CA LEU A 172 -9.50 -0.82 1.96
C LEU A 172 -10.82 -0.83 2.73
N THR A 173 -11.58 -1.92 2.64
CA THR A 173 -12.85 -2.08 3.37
C THR A 173 -12.63 -1.91 4.87
N ARG A 174 -11.60 -2.58 5.41
CA ARG A 174 -11.28 -2.49 6.83
C ARG A 174 -10.89 -1.07 7.27
N ARG A 175 -10.18 -0.30 6.42
CA ARG A 175 -9.86 1.10 6.72
C ARG A 175 -11.11 1.98 6.79
N ILE A 176 -12.03 1.81 5.85
CA ILE A 176 -13.31 2.54 5.86
C ILE A 176 -14.08 2.20 7.14
N GLU A 177 -14.27 0.92 7.47
CA GLU A 177 -14.98 0.49 8.67
C GLU A 177 -14.42 1.12 9.95
N ILE A 178 -13.10 1.04 10.16
CA ILE A 178 -12.47 1.60 11.37
C ILE A 178 -12.66 3.13 11.46
N ILE A 179 -12.71 3.82 10.34
CA ILE A 179 -12.85 5.29 10.32
C ILE A 179 -14.30 5.70 10.55
N THR A 180 -15.26 4.99 9.97
CA THR A 180 -16.68 5.37 9.98
C THR A 180 -17.45 4.81 11.17
N ASP A 181 -17.02 3.69 11.75
CA ASP A 181 -17.63 3.10 12.95
C ASP A 181 -17.12 3.82 14.22
N GLU A 182 -18.03 4.44 14.97
CA GLU A 182 -17.72 5.14 16.22
C GLU A 182 -17.22 4.19 17.31
N ASP A 183 -17.68 2.95 17.30
CA ASP A 183 -17.32 1.93 18.30
C ASP A 183 -16.02 1.17 17.95
N ALA A 184 -15.53 1.27 16.70
CA ALA A 184 -14.30 0.62 16.30
C ALA A 184 -13.07 1.29 16.93
N GLU A 185 -12.11 0.51 17.37
CA GLU A 185 -10.81 1.01 17.81
C GLU A 185 -9.80 1.01 16.66
N ILE A 186 -8.91 2.01 16.64
CA ILE A 186 -7.76 1.97 15.71
C ILE A 186 -6.80 0.90 16.24
N PRO A 187 -6.49 -0.14 15.44
CA PRO A 187 -5.60 -1.19 15.87
C PRO A 187 -4.19 -0.68 16.20
N GLU A 188 -3.47 -1.43 17.01
CA GLU A 188 -2.06 -1.14 17.30
C GLU A 188 -1.22 -1.17 16.01
N VAL A 189 -0.09 -0.44 16.03
CA VAL A 189 0.78 -0.26 14.85
C VAL A 189 1.15 -1.59 14.19
N ASP A 190 1.50 -2.59 15.00
CA ASP A 190 1.90 -3.91 14.50
C ASP A 190 0.74 -4.67 13.83
N GLU A 191 -0.49 -4.43 14.26
CA GLU A 191 -1.69 -5.02 13.64
C GLU A 191 -2.07 -4.33 12.34
N LEU A 192 -1.84 -3.01 12.24
CA LEU A 192 -2.11 -2.24 11.04
C LEU A 192 -1.31 -2.72 9.82
N VAL A 193 -0.15 -3.33 10.05
CA VAL A 193 0.79 -3.77 9.02
C VAL A 193 0.94 -5.28 8.92
N LYS A 194 0.16 -6.07 9.65
CA LYS A 194 0.14 -7.52 9.46
C LYS A 194 -0.20 -7.88 8.01
N LEU A 195 0.56 -8.79 7.45
CA LEU A 195 0.24 -9.47 6.20
C LEU A 195 -0.59 -10.69 6.60
N ASP A 196 -1.90 -10.60 6.37
CA ASP A 196 -2.82 -11.61 6.87
C ASP A 196 -2.77 -12.91 6.06
N GLU A 197 -2.05 -13.92 6.57
CA GLU A 197 -2.54 -15.29 6.53
C GLU A 197 -3.32 -15.64 7.82
N GLU A 198 -3.30 -14.76 8.85
CA GLU A 198 -3.86 -15.06 10.18
C GLU A 198 -5.24 -14.46 10.46
N SER A 199 -5.77 -13.58 9.61
CA SER A 199 -7.08 -12.94 9.89
C SER A 199 -8.29 -13.83 9.54
N SER A 200 -8.12 -14.88 8.75
CA SER A 200 -9.21 -15.84 8.48
C SER A 200 -9.40 -16.90 9.60
N ALA A 201 -8.46 -17.03 10.52
CA ALA A 201 -8.52 -18.01 11.61
C ALA A 201 -9.17 -17.50 12.90
N ALA A 202 -9.57 -16.23 12.96
CA ALA A 202 -10.20 -15.61 14.14
C ALA A 202 -11.71 -15.40 14.02
N ALA A 203 -12.36 -15.95 12.97
CA ALA A 203 -13.80 -15.85 12.71
C ALA A 203 -14.56 -17.18 12.84
N ASP A 204 -14.03 -18.13 13.64
CA ASP A 204 -14.75 -19.37 14.05
C ASP A 204 -14.99 -19.40 15.57
#